data_7eaf0c871fb4650f8cd68bed37de4a8b
#
_entry.id   7eaf0c871fb4650f8cd68bed37de4a8b
#
_cell.length_a   1.000
_cell.length_b   1.000
_cell.length_c   1.000
_cell.angle_alpha   90.00
_cell.angle_beta   90.00
_cell.angle_gamma   90.00
#
_symmetry.space_group_name_H-M   'P 1'
#
loop_
_entity.id
_entity.type
_entity.pdbx_description
1 polymer ?
#
loop_
_entity_poly.entity_id
_entity_poly.type
_entity_poly.pdbx_seq_one_letter_code
_entity_poly.pdbx_strand_id
1 'polypeptide(L)'
;MVKQKRLFMISLLLLMLTGCGMSEELTDWAAEKANDALEVVGGGVQEAIDDLKNAGYQDGPFENNLESARAYLLAQLQEKYGIEFIVVGDEDLENYGLFAGATYTCDVAPINAPEQVTTALVSQTMYQDVRDGYAVYFFKEEAEAPVLELCETKDYVIDQRISLEMPETARAWTAEDGLERFLSESGAYVKLVLRFTDDLDTETYAEYLYDFLNSIDHLECNLLLQAKANKIYIFHEELNILDGFDASTYTVEDLRQEIEEFLSMGAPQ
;
A
#
# COMPACT_ATOMS: atom_id res chain seq x y z
N MET A 1 -41.39 -17.17 -20.20
CA MET A 1 -40.45 -18.03 -19.45
C MET A 1 -39.01 -18.03 -20.01
N VAL A 2 -38.79 -17.95 -21.31
CA VAL A 2 -37.44 -17.97 -21.93
C VAL A 2 -36.66 -16.66 -21.63
N LYS A 3 -37.29 -15.49 -21.67
CA LYS A 3 -36.63 -14.19 -21.37
C LYS A 3 -36.15 -14.05 -19.93
N GLN A 4 -36.88 -14.56 -18.94
CA GLN A 4 -36.46 -14.51 -17.54
C GLN A 4 -35.26 -15.42 -17.25
N LYS A 5 -35.16 -16.59 -17.87
CA LYS A 5 -34.00 -17.48 -17.72
C LYS A 5 -32.74 -16.88 -18.35
N ARG A 6 -32.89 -16.10 -19.45
CA ARG A 6 -31.75 -15.42 -20.10
C ARG A 6 -31.23 -14.26 -19.26
N LEU A 7 -32.11 -13.46 -18.62
CA LEU A 7 -31.71 -12.38 -17.72
C LEU A 7 -30.99 -12.92 -16.48
N PHE A 8 -31.44 -14.06 -15.95
CA PHE A 8 -30.83 -14.69 -14.78
C PHE A 8 -29.42 -15.26 -15.10
N MET A 9 -29.22 -15.83 -16.29
CA MET A 9 -27.90 -16.31 -16.73
C MET A 9 -26.90 -15.17 -16.94
N ILE A 10 -27.32 -14.06 -17.53
CA ILE A 10 -26.47 -12.87 -17.71
C ILE A 10 -26.12 -12.26 -16.35
N SER A 11 -27.09 -12.19 -15.41
CA SER A 11 -26.84 -11.69 -14.04
C SER A 11 -25.90 -12.60 -13.25
N LEU A 12 -25.96 -13.92 -13.46
CA LEU A 12 -25.07 -14.90 -12.81
C LEU A 12 -23.65 -14.83 -13.39
N LEU A 13 -23.52 -14.59 -14.71
CA LEU A 13 -22.22 -14.39 -15.37
C LEU A 13 -21.56 -13.10 -14.90
N LEU A 14 -22.32 -12.01 -14.78
CA LEU A 14 -21.85 -10.74 -14.21
C LEU A 14 -21.40 -10.87 -12.75
N LEU A 15 -22.10 -11.65 -11.93
CA LEU A 15 -21.71 -11.92 -10.53
C LEU A 15 -20.44 -12.77 -10.40
N MET A 16 -20.16 -13.66 -11.36
CA MET A 16 -18.93 -14.45 -11.39
C MET A 16 -17.71 -13.64 -11.85
N LEU A 17 -17.90 -12.58 -12.63
CA LEU A 17 -16.83 -11.71 -13.11
C LEU A 17 -16.41 -10.64 -12.09
N THR A 18 -17.18 -10.41 -11.02
CA THR A 18 -16.88 -9.44 -9.97
C THR A 18 -16.18 -10.04 -8.73
N GLY A 19 -15.86 -11.34 -8.75
CA GLY A 19 -15.20 -12.04 -7.64
C GLY A 19 -13.67 -11.95 -7.70
N CYS A 20 -13.07 -11.34 -6.70
CA CYS A 20 -11.63 -11.23 -6.49
C CYS A 20 -10.88 -12.57 -6.66
N GLY A 21 -9.77 -12.56 -7.41
CA GLY A 21 -8.72 -13.59 -7.31
C GLY A 21 -8.92 -14.84 -8.18
N MET A 22 -9.39 -14.69 -9.41
CA MET A 22 -9.46 -15.81 -10.36
C MET A 22 -8.11 -16.05 -11.04
N SER A 23 -7.66 -17.32 -11.08
CA SER A 23 -6.47 -17.73 -11.82
C SER A 23 -6.64 -17.53 -13.35
N GLU A 24 -5.52 -17.32 -14.05
CA GLU A 24 -5.45 -17.11 -15.51
C GLU A 24 -6.25 -18.16 -16.28
N GLU A 25 -6.24 -19.44 -15.87
CA GLU A 25 -7.01 -20.53 -16.45
C GLU A 25 -8.54 -20.33 -16.34
N LEU A 26 -9.03 -19.68 -15.30
CA LEU A 26 -10.45 -19.39 -15.09
C LEU A 26 -10.92 -18.17 -15.92
N THR A 27 -10.02 -17.21 -16.15
CA THR A 27 -10.28 -16.07 -17.04
C THR A 27 -10.34 -16.53 -18.52
N ASP A 28 -9.43 -17.40 -18.94
CA ASP A 28 -9.42 -17.97 -20.29
C ASP A 28 -10.63 -18.88 -20.53
N TRP A 29 -11.01 -19.72 -19.57
CA TRP A 29 -12.24 -20.52 -19.64
C TRP A 29 -13.51 -19.65 -19.67
N ALA A 30 -13.55 -18.58 -18.88
CA ALA A 30 -14.70 -17.66 -18.87
C ALA A 30 -14.79 -16.87 -20.19
N ALA A 31 -13.66 -16.47 -20.78
CA ALA A 31 -13.58 -15.81 -22.07
C ALA A 31 -13.98 -16.76 -23.21
N GLU A 32 -13.55 -18.03 -23.18
CA GLU A 32 -13.97 -19.05 -24.14
C GLU A 32 -15.48 -19.33 -24.06
N LYS A 33 -16.02 -19.46 -22.85
CA LYS A 33 -17.47 -19.67 -22.64
C LYS A 33 -18.31 -18.43 -22.92
N ALA A 34 -17.77 -17.24 -22.73
CA ALA A 34 -18.41 -16.00 -23.17
C ALA A 34 -18.45 -15.91 -24.70
N ASN A 35 -17.38 -16.30 -25.39
CA ASN A 35 -17.36 -16.37 -26.86
C ASN A 35 -18.33 -17.43 -27.41
N ASP A 36 -18.39 -18.63 -26.82
CA ASP A 36 -19.37 -19.64 -27.17
C ASP A 36 -20.83 -19.14 -27.00
N ALA A 37 -21.08 -18.39 -25.92
CA ALA A 37 -22.39 -17.78 -25.68
C ALA A 37 -22.68 -16.60 -26.61
N LEU A 38 -21.67 -15.87 -27.08
CA LEU A 38 -21.76 -14.81 -28.09
C LEU A 38 -22.12 -15.34 -29.47
N GLU A 39 -21.55 -16.49 -29.86
CA GLU A 39 -21.85 -17.14 -31.13
C GLU A 39 -23.31 -17.66 -31.20
N VAL A 40 -23.86 -18.09 -30.04
CA VAL A 40 -25.24 -18.58 -29.90
C VAL A 40 -26.29 -17.46 -29.85
N VAL A 41 -25.91 -16.25 -29.41
CA VAL A 41 -26.84 -15.12 -29.15
C VAL A 41 -26.89 -14.11 -30.31
N GLY A 42 -26.06 -14.27 -31.33
CA GLY A 42 -26.06 -13.47 -32.59
C GLY A 42 -26.39 -11.99 -32.43
N GLY A 43 -25.40 -11.13 -32.36
CA GLY A 43 -25.52 -9.67 -32.50
C GLY A 43 -25.91 -8.87 -31.22
N GLY A 44 -26.68 -9.44 -30.30
CA GLY A 44 -27.25 -8.67 -29.20
C GLY A 44 -26.25 -8.25 -28.12
N VAL A 45 -25.09 -8.89 -28.01
CA VAL A 45 -24.06 -8.51 -27.04
C VAL A 45 -23.17 -7.41 -27.60
N GLN A 46 -22.87 -7.45 -28.91
CA GLN A 46 -22.13 -6.37 -29.55
C GLN A 46 -22.93 -5.06 -29.53
N GLU A 47 -24.26 -5.16 -29.81
CA GLU A 47 -25.18 -4.02 -29.70
C GLU A 47 -25.25 -3.48 -28.25
N ALA A 48 -25.23 -4.34 -27.23
CA ALA A 48 -25.18 -3.93 -25.82
C ALA A 48 -23.82 -3.30 -25.41
N ILE A 49 -22.73 -3.79 -25.98
CA ILE A 49 -21.39 -3.19 -25.79
C ILE A 49 -21.32 -1.83 -26.49
N ASP A 50 -21.86 -1.69 -27.66
CA ASP A 50 -21.90 -0.45 -28.44
C ASP A 50 -22.87 0.56 -27.77
N ASP A 51 -23.98 0.09 -27.20
CA ASP A 51 -24.91 0.90 -26.40
C ASP A 51 -24.27 1.37 -25.08
N LEU A 52 -23.45 0.56 -24.41
CA LEU A 52 -22.68 0.93 -23.23
C LEU A 52 -21.61 1.98 -23.57
N LYS A 53 -20.91 1.82 -24.68
CA LYS A 53 -19.96 2.84 -25.21
C LYS A 53 -20.68 4.14 -25.55
N ASN A 54 -21.84 4.06 -26.20
CA ASN A 54 -22.66 5.23 -26.55
C ASN A 54 -23.35 5.87 -25.34
N ALA A 55 -23.55 5.13 -24.23
CA ALA A 55 -24.09 5.64 -22.97
C ALA A 55 -23.05 6.39 -22.12
N GLY A 56 -21.83 6.62 -22.66
CA GLY A 56 -20.80 7.41 -22.00
C GLY A 56 -19.83 6.57 -21.17
N TYR A 57 -19.72 5.28 -21.44
CA TYR A 57 -18.56 4.51 -21.01
C TYR A 57 -17.35 5.06 -21.78
N GLN A 58 -16.74 6.10 -21.23
CA GLN A 58 -15.54 6.67 -21.79
C GLN A 58 -14.45 5.62 -21.73
N ASP A 59 -13.75 5.42 -22.85
CA ASP A 59 -12.41 4.87 -22.79
C ASP A 59 -11.70 5.63 -21.66
N GLY A 60 -11.11 4.89 -20.71
CA GLY A 60 -10.50 5.49 -19.54
C GLY A 60 -9.48 6.57 -19.92
N PRO A 61 -8.90 7.28 -18.98
CA PRO A 61 -8.03 8.44 -19.23
C PRO A 61 -6.79 8.09 -20.07
N PHE A 62 -6.49 6.81 -20.26
CA PHE A 62 -5.39 6.32 -21.12
C PHE A 62 -5.82 5.05 -21.88
N GLU A 63 -5.14 4.78 -22.99
CA GLU A 63 -5.33 3.53 -23.75
C GLU A 63 -4.74 2.34 -22.99
N ASN A 64 -5.30 1.14 -23.16
CA ASN A 64 -4.82 -0.08 -22.52
C ASN A 64 -3.49 -0.56 -23.14
N ASN A 65 -2.45 0.25 -22.99
CA ASN A 65 -1.07 -0.05 -23.35
C ASN A 65 -0.11 0.72 -22.42
N LEU A 66 1.09 0.15 -22.22
CA LEU A 66 2.11 0.70 -21.30
C LEU A 66 2.51 2.14 -21.65
N GLU A 67 2.67 2.47 -22.91
CA GLU A 67 3.14 3.80 -23.34
C GLU A 67 2.12 4.88 -22.99
N SER A 68 0.83 4.65 -23.28
CA SER A 68 -0.25 5.59 -22.97
C SER A 68 -0.46 5.72 -21.44
N ALA A 69 -0.45 4.60 -20.70
CA ALA A 69 -0.59 4.59 -19.25
C ALA A 69 0.55 5.33 -18.55
N ARG A 70 1.80 5.07 -18.96
CA ARG A 70 3.00 5.77 -18.48
C ARG A 70 2.92 7.27 -18.73
N ALA A 71 2.60 7.67 -19.99
CA ALA A 71 2.51 9.08 -20.34
C ALA A 71 1.46 9.81 -19.50
N TYR A 72 0.31 9.16 -19.28
CA TYR A 72 -0.76 9.72 -18.45
C TYR A 72 -0.31 9.86 -16.99
N LEU A 73 0.25 8.81 -16.39
CA LEU A 73 0.71 8.82 -14.99
C LEU A 73 1.77 9.93 -14.75
N LEU A 74 2.77 10.02 -15.62
CA LEU A 74 3.83 11.03 -15.48
C LEU A 74 3.28 12.47 -15.64
N ALA A 75 2.32 12.69 -16.56
CA ALA A 75 1.66 13.98 -16.69
C ALA A 75 0.87 14.38 -15.45
N GLN A 76 0.15 13.40 -14.83
CA GLN A 76 -0.60 13.63 -13.59
C GLN A 76 0.33 13.95 -12.41
N LEU A 77 1.48 13.25 -12.28
CA LEU A 77 2.49 13.55 -11.25
C LEU A 77 3.07 14.95 -11.44
N GLN A 78 3.39 15.32 -12.68
CA GLN A 78 3.89 16.66 -12.99
C GLN A 78 2.86 17.74 -12.66
N GLU A 79 1.58 17.51 -12.97
CA GLU A 79 0.49 18.42 -12.58
C GLU A 79 0.35 18.52 -11.05
N LYS A 80 0.43 17.38 -10.36
CA LYS A 80 0.26 17.27 -8.91
C LYS A 80 1.36 17.98 -8.13
N TYR A 81 2.63 17.84 -8.54
CA TYR A 81 3.80 18.31 -7.80
C TYR A 81 4.58 19.45 -8.46
N GLY A 82 4.27 19.78 -9.72
CA GLY A 82 4.98 20.83 -10.47
C GLY A 82 6.41 20.48 -10.86
N ILE A 83 6.82 19.21 -10.75
CA ILE A 83 8.15 18.70 -11.10
C ILE A 83 8.05 17.52 -12.06
N GLU A 84 9.09 17.31 -12.87
CA GLU A 84 9.15 16.20 -13.82
C GLU A 84 9.57 14.90 -13.12
N PHE A 85 8.87 13.81 -13.41
CA PHE A 85 9.17 12.46 -12.96
C PHE A 85 9.62 11.57 -14.10
N ILE A 86 10.41 10.55 -13.75
CA ILE A 86 10.80 9.45 -14.64
C ILE A 86 10.44 8.12 -13.99
N VAL A 87 10.19 7.12 -14.83
CA VAL A 87 10.07 5.72 -14.37
C VAL A 87 11.47 5.17 -14.13
N VAL A 88 11.69 4.56 -12.97
CA VAL A 88 13.02 4.07 -12.53
C VAL A 88 13.06 2.57 -12.20
N GLY A 89 11.91 1.93 -12.07
CA GLY A 89 11.77 0.52 -11.70
C GLY A 89 10.95 -0.28 -12.71
N ASP A 90 10.39 -1.38 -12.22
CA ASP A 90 9.51 -2.23 -12.98
C ASP A 90 8.17 -1.52 -13.25
N GLU A 91 7.56 -1.86 -14.38
CA GLU A 91 6.26 -1.35 -14.81
C GLU A 91 5.30 -2.51 -14.95
N ASP A 92 4.10 -2.36 -14.40
CA ASP A 92 3.06 -3.36 -14.51
C ASP A 92 1.77 -2.74 -15.05
N LEU A 93 1.14 -3.40 -16.00
CA LEU A 93 -0.17 -3.03 -16.55
C LEU A 93 -1.10 -4.22 -16.42
N GLU A 94 -1.84 -4.25 -15.33
CA GLU A 94 -2.82 -5.29 -15.08
C GLU A 94 -4.17 -4.92 -15.70
N ASN A 95 -4.73 -5.85 -16.48
CA ASN A 95 -6.04 -5.68 -17.10
C ASN A 95 -7.07 -6.55 -16.39
N TYR A 96 -7.99 -5.92 -15.68
CA TYR A 96 -9.04 -6.59 -14.90
C TYR A 96 -10.32 -6.88 -15.72
N GLY A 97 -10.29 -6.72 -17.05
CA GLY A 97 -11.38 -7.04 -17.96
C GLY A 97 -12.29 -5.86 -18.32
N LEU A 98 -13.35 -6.16 -19.07
CA LEU A 98 -14.21 -5.17 -19.74
C LEU A 98 -14.84 -4.10 -18.84
N PHE A 99 -15.02 -4.37 -17.55
CA PHE A 99 -15.70 -3.44 -16.64
C PHE A 99 -14.78 -2.84 -15.56
N ALA A 100 -13.64 -3.46 -15.31
CA ALA A 100 -12.70 -3.00 -14.29
C ALA A 100 -11.54 -2.18 -14.88
N GLY A 101 -11.37 -2.21 -16.21
CA GLY A 101 -10.31 -1.47 -16.89
C GLY A 101 -8.91 -1.98 -16.56
N ALA A 102 -7.90 -1.23 -16.97
CA ALA A 102 -6.52 -1.50 -16.65
C ALA A 102 -6.05 -0.64 -15.48
N THR A 103 -5.16 -1.18 -14.65
CA THR A 103 -4.39 -0.46 -13.65
C THR A 103 -2.92 -0.52 -14.02
N TYR A 104 -2.28 0.63 -14.06
CA TYR A 104 -0.85 0.78 -14.31
C TYR A 104 -0.15 1.18 -13.03
N THR A 105 0.89 0.44 -12.68
CA THR A 105 1.72 0.67 -11.50
C THR A 105 3.19 0.69 -11.90
N CYS A 106 3.95 1.62 -11.36
CA CYS A 106 5.40 1.69 -11.58
C CYS A 106 6.11 2.43 -10.45
N ASP A 107 7.41 2.23 -10.37
CA ASP A 107 8.28 3.04 -9.52
C ASP A 107 8.74 4.28 -10.30
N VAL A 108 8.58 5.44 -9.67
CA VAL A 108 8.92 6.74 -10.24
C VAL A 108 9.84 7.53 -9.30
N ALA A 109 10.60 8.44 -9.88
CA ALA A 109 11.39 9.40 -9.12
C ALA A 109 11.42 10.75 -9.85
N PRO A 110 11.60 11.88 -9.14
CA PRO A 110 11.88 13.16 -9.78
C PRO A 110 13.19 13.08 -10.59
N ILE A 111 13.21 13.71 -11.76
CA ILE A 111 14.39 13.69 -12.62
C ILE A 111 15.61 14.34 -11.95
N ASN A 112 15.40 15.28 -11.04
CA ASN A 112 16.44 16.00 -10.30
C ASN A 112 16.79 15.37 -8.94
N ALA A 113 16.07 14.31 -8.53
CA ALA A 113 16.28 13.57 -7.28
C ALA A 113 15.96 12.08 -7.49
N PRO A 114 16.76 11.34 -8.32
CA PRO A 114 16.42 9.98 -8.72
C PRO A 114 16.52 8.94 -7.58
N GLU A 115 17.07 9.31 -6.43
CA GLU A 115 17.09 8.51 -5.21
C GLU A 115 15.75 8.55 -4.44
N GLN A 116 14.86 9.51 -4.75
CA GLN A 116 13.54 9.66 -4.13
C GLN A 116 12.50 8.80 -4.87
N VAL A 117 12.69 7.49 -4.78
CA VAL A 117 11.82 6.53 -5.48
C VAL A 117 10.54 6.29 -4.71
N THR A 118 9.41 6.37 -5.40
CA THR A 118 8.09 6.00 -4.86
C THR A 118 7.31 5.19 -5.88
N THR A 119 6.44 4.32 -5.39
CA THR A 119 5.46 3.65 -6.24
C THR A 119 4.32 4.61 -6.57
N ALA A 120 3.90 4.62 -7.82
CA ALA A 120 2.75 5.38 -8.29
C ALA A 120 1.83 4.51 -9.15
N LEU A 121 0.53 4.78 -9.09
CA LEU A 121 -0.47 4.02 -9.82
C LEU A 121 -1.61 4.89 -10.36
N VAL A 122 -2.17 4.47 -11.50
CA VAL A 122 -3.40 5.02 -12.10
C VAL A 122 -4.27 3.88 -12.58
N SER A 123 -5.60 4.09 -12.61
CA SER A 123 -6.53 3.11 -13.12
C SER A 123 -7.51 3.76 -14.09
N GLN A 124 -7.91 3.03 -15.12
CA GLN A 124 -8.92 3.50 -16.08
C GLN A 124 -10.28 3.76 -15.44
N THR A 125 -10.61 3.04 -14.37
CA THR A 125 -11.96 3.04 -13.78
C THR A 125 -11.99 3.31 -12.28
N MET A 126 -11.05 2.75 -11.52
CA MET A 126 -11.08 2.84 -10.05
C MET A 126 -10.44 4.13 -9.53
N TYR A 127 -9.36 4.57 -10.16
CA TYR A 127 -8.59 5.74 -9.74
C TYR A 127 -8.26 6.59 -10.96
N GLN A 128 -9.08 7.59 -11.24
CA GLN A 128 -8.81 8.52 -12.35
C GLN A 128 -7.62 9.43 -12.04
N ASP A 129 -7.42 9.76 -10.75
CA ASP A 129 -6.27 10.53 -10.29
C ASP A 129 -5.11 9.60 -9.94
N VAL A 130 -3.89 10.08 -10.19
CA VAL A 130 -2.67 9.36 -9.79
C VAL A 130 -2.62 9.22 -8.27
N ARG A 131 -2.30 8.02 -7.80
CA ARG A 131 -2.01 7.74 -6.39
C ARG A 131 -0.54 7.42 -6.24
N ASP A 132 0.09 7.98 -5.23
CA ASP A 132 1.51 7.80 -4.95
C ASP A 132 1.84 8.10 -3.49
N GLY A 133 3.04 7.74 -3.07
CA GLY A 133 3.60 8.01 -1.76
C GLY A 133 4.68 9.09 -1.74
N TYR A 134 4.84 9.88 -2.81
CA TYR A 134 5.97 10.81 -2.93
C TYR A 134 6.03 11.87 -1.83
N ALA A 135 4.90 12.24 -1.27
CA ALA A 135 4.81 13.28 -0.24
C ALA A 135 5.65 13.00 1.01
N VAL A 136 6.03 11.74 1.29
CA VAL A 136 6.94 11.40 2.41
C VAL A 136 8.25 12.18 2.36
N TYR A 137 8.74 12.52 1.16
CA TYR A 137 9.99 13.24 0.99
C TYR A 137 9.95 14.69 1.44
N PHE A 138 8.76 15.30 1.58
CA PHE A 138 8.63 16.63 2.16
C PHE A 138 8.74 16.66 3.68
N PHE A 139 8.40 15.56 4.34
CA PHE A 139 8.23 15.51 5.80
C PHE A 139 9.20 14.53 6.48
N LYS A 140 9.98 13.79 5.69
CA LYS A 140 10.83 12.69 6.20
C LYS A 140 11.74 13.12 7.34
N GLU A 141 12.55 14.16 7.14
CA GLU A 141 13.53 14.59 8.14
C GLU A 141 12.84 15.05 9.43
N GLU A 142 11.74 15.80 9.31
CA GLU A 142 11.01 16.34 10.46
C GLU A 142 10.29 15.23 11.25
N ALA A 143 9.71 14.24 10.56
CA ALA A 143 9.01 13.12 11.20
C ALA A 143 9.97 12.10 11.84
N GLU A 144 11.12 11.86 11.21
CA GLU A 144 12.08 10.85 11.68
C GLU A 144 12.97 11.36 12.84
N ALA A 145 13.24 12.66 12.92
CA ALA A 145 14.16 13.24 13.90
C ALA A 145 13.81 12.94 15.36
N PRO A 146 12.56 13.08 15.84
CA PRO A 146 12.21 12.77 17.22
C PRO A 146 12.41 11.29 17.58
N VAL A 147 12.11 10.40 16.61
CA VAL A 147 12.28 8.95 16.78
C VAL A 147 13.76 8.58 16.83
N LEU A 148 14.59 9.22 16.01
CA LEU A 148 16.04 9.05 16.03
C LEU A 148 16.63 9.51 17.37
N GLU A 149 16.26 10.72 17.84
CA GLU A 149 16.70 11.25 19.12
C GLU A 149 16.35 10.31 20.28
N LEU A 150 15.13 9.77 20.28
CA LEU A 150 14.73 8.77 21.27
C LEU A 150 15.64 7.53 21.23
N CYS A 151 15.89 6.97 20.05
CA CYS A 151 16.76 5.79 19.92
C CYS A 151 18.18 6.05 20.43
N GLU A 152 18.74 7.23 20.18
CA GLU A 152 20.08 7.61 20.64
C GLU A 152 20.20 7.72 22.16
N THR A 153 19.09 7.91 22.88
CA THR A 153 19.07 7.91 24.36
C THR A 153 19.12 6.50 24.96
N LYS A 154 18.93 5.46 24.16
CA LYS A 154 18.81 4.07 24.61
C LYS A 154 20.10 3.28 24.31
N ASP A 155 20.92 3.04 25.32
CA ASP A 155 22.22 2.39 25.20
C ASP A 155 22.13 0.89 24.84
N TYR A 156 20.95 0.29 24.98
CA TYR A 156 20.66 -1.08 24.58
C TYR A 156 20.27 -1.23 23.10
N VAL A 157 20.02 -0.13 22.39
CA VAL A 157 19.76 -0.13 20.93
C VAL A 157 21.11 -0.01 20.21
N ILE A 158 21.53 -1.08 19.52
CA ILE A 158 22.82 -1.12 18.84
C ILE A 158 22.73 -0.72 17.35
N ASP A 159 21.54 -0.75 16.76
CA ASP A 159 21.27 -0.33 15.39
C ASP A 159 19.78 -0.01 15.24
N GLN A 160 19.46 0.98 14.41
CA GLN A 160 18.07 1.33 14.09
C GLN A 160 17.93 1.66 12.61
N ARG A 161 16.74 1.37 12.08
CA ARG A 161 16.32 1.83 10.76
C ARG A 161 15.00 2.56 10.92
N ILE A 162 14.96 3.78 10.43
CA ILE A 162 13.79 4.66 10.52
C ILE A 162 13.40 5.03 9.10
N SER A 163 12.12 4.94 8.78
CA SER A 163 11.55 5.42 7.51
C SER A 163 10.14 5.95 7.72
N LEU A 164 9.87 7.12 7.20
CA LEU A 164 8.50 7.62 7.05
C LEU A 164 7.85 6.88 5.88
N GLU A 165 6.72 6.26 6.12
CA GLU A 165 5.93 5.50 5.12
C GLU A 165 4.50 6.05 5.09
N MET A 166 3.83 5.97 3.94
CA MET A 166 2.43 6.31 3.79
C MET A 166 1.77 5.45 2.73
N PRO A 167 0.45 5.20 2.82
CA PRO A 167 -0.29 4.58 1.74
C PRO A 167 -0.36 5.52 0.52
N GLU A 168 -0.47 4.96 -0.67
CA GLU A 168 -0.63 5.73 -1.91
C GLU A 168 -1.92 6.56 -1.84
N THR A 169 -1.80 7.85 -2.09
CA THR A 169 -2.92 8.80 -2.02
C THR A 169 -3.08 9.63 -3.29
N ALA A 170 -4.32 9.93 -3.66
CA ALA A 170 -4.64 10.86 -4.74
C ALA A 170 -4.40 12.32 -4.33
N ARG A 171 -4.47 12.63 -3.02
CA ARG A 171 -4.25 13.99 -2.54
C ARG A 171 -2.82 14.45 -2.79
N ALA A 172 -2.67 15.65 -3.33
CA ALA A 172 -1.41 16.36 -3.36
C ALA A 172 -1.09 16.89 -1.96
N TRP A 173 -0.01 16.40 -1.36
CA TRP A 173 0.56 16.94 -0.14
C TRP A 173 1.78 17.76 -0.49
N THR A 174 1.94 18.89 0.18
CA THR A 174 3.07 19.81 0.00
C THR A 174 3.66 20.21 1.36
N ALA A 175 4.86 20.73 1.38
CA ALA A 175 5.46 21.23 2.62
C ALA A 175 4.61 22.30 3.33
N GLU A 176 3.71 23.01 2.60
CA GLU A 176 2.82 24.02 3.17
C GLU A 176 1.69 23.41 4.02
N ASP A 177 1.35 22.13 3.83
CA ASP A 177 0.34 21.45 4.65
C ASP A 177 0.78 21.27 6.10
N GLY A 178 2.08 21.21 6.35
CA GLY A 178 2.69 20.98 7.66
C GLY A 178 2.65 19.51 8.10
N LEU A 179 3.64 19.12 8.92
CA LEU A 179 3.82 17.73 9.36
C LEU A 179 2.62 17.21 10.16
N GLU A 180 2.10 17.97 11.13
CA GLU A 180 0.98 17.56 11.98
C GLU A 180 -0.24 17.17 11.16
N ARG A 181 -0.61 18.00 10.19
CA ARG A 181 -1.74 17.73 9.32
C ARG A 181 -1.48 16.54 8.38
N PHE A 182 -0.27 16.46 7.84
CA PHE A 182 0.13 15.33 7.01
C PHE A 182 0.00 14.02 7.77
N LEU A 183 0.59 13.91 8.97
CA LEU A 183 0.55 12.68 9.77
C LEU A 183 -0.90 12.29 10.17
N SER A 184 -1.73 13.27 10.55
CA SER A 184 -3.09 12.99 11.02
C SER A 184 -4.08 12.63 9.91
N GLU A 185 -3.90 13.15 8.67
CA GLU A 185 -4.89 12.98 7.60
C GLU A 185 -4.44 12.01 6.48
N SER A 186 -3.12 11.73 6.32
CA SER A 186 -2.62 10.89 5.24
C SER A 186 -2.61 9.40 5.55
N GLY A 187 -2.69 9.02 6.82
CA GLY A 187 -2.40 7.66 7.28
C GLY A 187 -0.90 7.32 7.27
N ALA A 188 -0.03 8.34 7.19
CA ALA A 188 1.41 8.15 7.27
C ALA A 188 1.83 7.70 8.67
N TYR A 189 2.88 6.91 8.73
CA TYR A 189 3.46 6.41 9.98
C TYR A 189 4.97 6.31 9.86
N VAL A 190 5.66 6.38 10.98
CA VAL A 190 7.10 6.12 11.03
C VAL A 190 7.31 4.63 11.29
N LYS A 191 8.01 3.96 10.40
CA LYS A 191 8.47 2.59 10.61
C LYS A 191 9.81 2.61 11.30
N LEU A 192 9.87 1.98 12.46
CA LEU A 192 11.06 1.86 13.26
C LEU A 192 11.44 0.38 13.42
N VAL A 193 12.62 0.03 12.96
CA VAL A 193 13.21 -1.29 13.20
C VAL A 193 14.38 -1.12 14.18
N LEU A 194 14.20 -1.59 15.41
CA LEU A 194 15.25 -1.61 16.44
C LEU A 194 16.02 -2.92 16.36
N ARG A 195 17.32 -2.85 16.62
CA ARG A 195 18.16 -4.00 16.89
C ARG A 195 18.75 -3.87 18.29
N PHE A 196 18.45 -4.84 19.13
CA PHE A 196 19.02 -4.95 20.46
C PHE A 196 20.33 -5.71 20.43
N THR A 197 21.11 -5.57 21.52
CA THR A 197 22.30 -6.39 21.76
C THR A 197 21.93 -7.89 21.69
N ASP A 198 22.74 -8.66 20.99
CA ASP A 198 22.52 -10.11 20.81
C ASP A 198 22.83 -10.86 22.13
N ASP A 199 22.28 -12.08 22.24
CA ASP A 199 22.56 -13.05 23.30
C ASP A 199 22.07 -12.67 24.72
N LEU A 200 21.02 -11.86 24.82
CA LEU A 200 20.31 -11.59 26.07
C LEU A 200 19.20 -12.64 26.28
N ASP A 201 18.75 -12.77 27.51
CA ASP A 201 17.56 -13.57 27.82
C ASP A 201 16.25 -12.81 27.47
N THR A 202 15.17 -13.53 27.41
CA THR A 202 13.84 -12.97 27.02
C THR A 202 13.32 -11.95 28.02
N GLU A 203 13.67 -12.10 29.31
CA GLU A 203 13.31 -11.14 30.36
C GLU A 203 13.96 -9.78 30.10
N THR A 204 15.26 -9.77 29.82
CA THR A 204 16.01 -8.54 29.52
C THR A 204 15.50 -7.85 28.24
N TYR A 205 15.16 -8.63 27.18
CA TYR A 205 14.55 -8.04 25.98
C TYR A 205 13.17 -7.43 26.29
N ALA A 206 12.37 -8.07 27.13
CA ALA A 206 11.07 -7.55 27.55
C ALA A 206 11.20 -6.26 28.38
N GLU A 207 12.18 -6.18 29.27
CA GLU A 207 12.48 -4.96 30.02
C GLU A 207 12.88 -3.80 29.09
N TYR A 208 13.71 -4.07 28.08
CA TYR A 208 14.12 -3.06 27.08
C TYR A 208 12.94 -2.57 26.23
N LEU A 209 12.09 -3.49 25.76
CA LEU A 209 10.87 -3.12 25.04
C LEU A 209 9.91 -2.33 25.91
N TYR A 210 9.71 -2.72 27.15
CA TYR A 210 8.88 -2.01 28.10
C TYR A 210 9.37 -0.59 28.37
N ASP A 211 10.68 -0.41 28.60
CA ASP A 211 11.29 0.91 28.76
C ASP A 211 11.13 1.76 27.48
N PHE A 212 11.31 1.16 26.31
CA PHE A 212 11.13 1.85 25.04
C PHE A 212 9.68 2.29 24.84
N LEU A 213 8.70 1.39 25.03
CA LEU A 213 7.27 1.68 24.89
C LEU A 213 6.80 2.79 25.85
N ASN A 214 7.32 2.84 27.07
CA ASN A 214 7.03 3.91 28.02
C ASN A 214 7.72 5.25 27.69
N SER A 215 8.57 5.27 26.68
CA SER A 215 9.30 6.48 26.28
C SER A 215 8.75 7.12 25.01
N ILE A 216 7.75 6.52 24.35
CA ILE A 216 7.23 7.00 23.04
C ILE A 216 5.98 7.87 23.14
N ASP A 217 5.43 8.08 24.31
CA ASP A 217 4.18 8.84 24.54
C ASP A 217 4.25 10.32 24.12
N HIS A 218 5.46 10.85 23.96
CA HIS A 218 5.69 12.21 23.50
C HIS A 218 5.89 12.35 22.00
N LEU A 219 5.91 11.23 21.25
CA LEU A 219 6.05 11.27 19.80
C LEU A 219 4.72 11.73 19.16
N GLU A 220 4.83 12.61 18.18
CA GLU A 220 3.69 13.17 17.45
C GLU A 220 3.45 12.44 16.10
N CYS A 221 3.69 11.10 16.07
CA CYS A 221 3.49 10.26 14.89
C CYS A 221 3.05 8.86 15.29
N ASN A 222 2.26 8.19 14.42
CA ASN A 222 2.02 6.76 14.57
C ASN A 222 3.29 5.96 14.23
N LEU A 223 3.49 4.84 14.91
CA LEU A 223 4.70 4.04 14.79
C LEU A 223 4.36 2.60 14.38
N LEU A 224 5.05 2.09 13.36
CA LEU A 224 5.18 0.64 13.16
C LEU A 224 6.49 0.21 13.81
N LEU A 225 6.41 -0.31 15.04
CA LEU A 225 7.57 -0.75 15.79
C LEU A 225 7.89 -2.22 15.53
N GLN A 226 9.12 -2.47 15.12
CA GLN A 226 9.68 -3.81 14.96
C GLN A 226 10.98 -3.89 15.78
N ALA A 227 11.12 -4.91 16.62
CA ALA A 227 12.37 -5.16 17.32
C ALA A 227 12.99 -6.49 16.89
N LYS A 228 14.32 -6.53 16.82
CA LYS A 228 15.11 -7.69 16.39
C LYS A 228 16.20 -8.02 17.42
N ALA A 229 16.35 -9.32 17.66
CA ALA A 229 17.50 -9.92 18.32
C ALA A 229 18.04 -11.07 17.48
N ASN A 230 19.35 -11.19 17.31
CA ASN A 230 19.99 -12.24 16.49
C ASN A 230 19.39 -12.39 15.08
N LYS A 231 18.99 -11.27 14.44
CA LYS A 231 18.32 -11.21 13.12
C LYS A 231 16.89 -11.77 13.10
N ILE A 232 16.32 -12.15 14.20
CA ILE A 232 14.95 -12.63 14.35
C ILE A 232 14.11 -11.47 14.87
N TYR A 233 12.90 -11.31 14.36
CA TYR A 233 11.93 -10.39 14.95
C TYR A 233 11.46 -10.97 16.27
N ILE A 234 11.48 -10.15 17.30
CA ILE A 234 11.01 -10.45 18.65
C ILE A 234 9.80 -9.63 19.06
N PHE A 235 9.45 -8.63 18.26
CA PHE A 235 8.29 -7.77 18.45
C PHE A 235 7.87 -7.13 17.13
N HIS A 236 6.54 -6.94 16.91
CA HIS A 236 6.00 -6.29 15.73
C HIS A 236 4.60 -5.74 16.04
N GLU A 237 4.47 -4.43 16.20
CA GLU A 237 3.20 -3.78 16.53
C GLU A 237 3.02 -2.45 15.81
N GLU A 238 1.76 -2.14 15.45
CA GLU A 238 1.31 -0.82 14.99
C GLU A 238 0.81 -0.01 16.18
N LEU A 239 1.54 1.04 16.53
CA LEU A 239 1.26 1.87 17.70
C LEU A 239 0.60 3.17 17.23
N ASN A 240 -0.70 3.33 17.52
CA ASN A 240 -1.50 4.50 17.15
C ASN A 240 -1.31 5.62 18.19
N ILE A 241 -0.15 6.26 18.20
CA ILE A 241 0.23 7.27 19.18
C ILE A 241 -0.67 8.50 19.06
N LEU A 242 -0.98 8.93 17.85
CA LEU A 242 -1.88 10.07 17.59
C LEU A 242 -3.32 9.84 18.09
N ASP A 243 -3.75 8.57 18.18
CA ASP A 243 -5.07 8.18 18.67
C ASP A 243 -5.08 7.86 20.19
N GLY A 244 -3.98 8.14 20.90
CA GLY A 244 -3.86 7.97 22.35
C GLY A 244 -3.36 6.57 22.74
N PHE A 245 -2.24 6.13 22.16
CA PHE A 245 -1.53 4.93 22.61
C PHE A 245 -1.25 5.01 24.14
N ASP A 246 -1.52 3.91 24.83
CA ASP A 246 -1.29 3.78 26.28
C ASP A 246 -0.31 2.63 26.56
N ALA A 247 0.94 2.99 26.83
CA ALA A 247 1.99 2.03 27.17
C ALA A 247 1.68 1.18 28.42
N SER A 248 0.81 1.68 29.33
CA SER A 248 0.41 0.94 30.54
C SER A 248 -0.40 -0.33 30.26
N THR A 249 -0.85 -0.52 29.02
CA THR A 249 -1.49 -1.77 28.57
C THR A 249 -0.52 -2.94 28.46
N TYR A 250 0.80 -2.67 28.38
CA TYR A 250 1.84 -3.69 28.37
C TYR A 250 2.43 -3.89 29.77
N THR A 251 2.77 -5.12 30.08
CA THR A 251 3.63 -5.45 31.21
C THR A 251 4.88 -6.18 30.72
N VAL A 252 5.96 -6.19 31.51
CA VAL A 252 7.18 -6.95 31.18
C VAL A 252 6.85 -8.43 30.95
N GLU A 253 5.93 -8.99 31.72
CA GLU A 253 5.51 -10.41 31.57
C GLU A 253 4.77 -10.66 30.26
N ASP A 254 3.87 -9.76 29.82
CA ASP A 254 3.17 -9.91 28.54
C ASP A 254 4.17 -9.86 27.38
N LEU A 255 5.09 -8.88 27.41
CA LEU A 255 6.12 -8.74 26.38
C LEU A 255 7.09 -9.94 26.37
N ARG A 256 7.43 -10.51 27.54
CA ARG A 256 8.25 -11.71 27.64
C ARG A 256 7.57 -12.91 26.96
N GLN A 257 6.28 -13.09 27.18
CA GLN A 257 5.50 -14.18 26.56
C GLN A 257 5.42 -13.99 25.02
N GLU A 258 5.21 -12.77 24.56
CA GLU A 258 5.17 -12.48 23.14
C GLU A 258 6.53 -12.74 22.46
N ILE A 259 7.63 -12.31 23.08
CA ILE A 259 9.00 -12.60 22.59
C ILE A 259 9.25 -14.10 22.51
N GLU A 260 8.86 -14.88 23.53
CA GLU A 260 8.99 -16.34 23.53
C GLU A 260 8.22 -16.98 22.37
N GLU A 261 7.02 -16.47 22.05
CA GLU A 261 6.23 -16.93 20.90
C GLU A 261 6.95 -16.65 19.58
N PHE A 262 7.44 -15.41 19.35
CA PHE A 262 8.21 -15.05 18.16
C PHE A 262 9.47 -15.93 18.00
N LEU A 263 10.23 -16.13 19.05
CA LEU A 263 11.43 -16.96 19.02
C LEU A 263 11.10 -18.42 18.71
N SER A 264 9.97 -18.94 19.19
CA SER A 264 9.51 -20.30 18.91
C SER A 264 9.11 -20.51 17.45
N MET A 265 8.52 -19.49 16.82
CA MET A 265 8.13 -19.51 15.38
C MET A 265 9.32 -19.39 14.45
N GLY A 266 10.37 -18.69 14.86
CA GLY A 266 11.58 -18.44 14.06
C GLY A 266 12.66 -19.52 14.17
N ALA A 267 12.51 -20.50 15.06
CA ALA A 267 13.45 -21.62 15.17
C ALA A 267 13.31 -22.54 13.94
N PRO A 268 14.34 -22.76 13.11
CA PRO A 268 14.28 -23.73 12.03
C PRO A 268 14.04 -25.12 12.62
N GLN A 269 12.96 -25.80 12.19
CA GLN A 269 12.69 -27.21 12.49
C GLN A 269 13.69 -28.10 11.76
#